data_009c99ce1e9d95a1b5b4bcbe75446b3f
#
_entry.id   009c99ce1e9d95a1b5b4bcbe75446b3f
#
_cell.length_a   1.000
_cell.length_b   1.000
_cell.length_c   1.000
_cell.angle_alpha   90.00
_cell.angle_beta   90.00
_cell.angle_gamma   90.00
#
_symmetry.space_group_name_H-M   'P 1'
#
loop_
_entity.id
_entity.type
_entity.pdbx_description
1 polymer ?
#
loop_
_entity_poly.entity_id
_entity_poly.type
_entity_poly.pdbx_seq_one_letter_code
_entity_poly.pdbx_strand_id
1 'polypeptide(L)'
;MEVIIEIIKYCGAFFLLLGGFFEIVGAIGITRMPDFFTRAHAATVTAVGGAVLPLLGIALISLSFTELDLSRLYLAGLCVITALLLLIIVPSGTHAIVRAAYISKKKGNRDRVEGA
;
A
#
# COMPACT_ATOMS: atom_id res chain seq x y z
N MET A 1 28.07 -15.63 -8.07
CA MET A 1 26.64 -15.83 -8.35
C MET A 1 25.82 -16.06 -7.07
N GLU A 2 26.27 -16.93 -6.20
CA GLU A 2 25.61 -17.20 -4.91
C GLU A 2 25.47 -15.97 -4.02
N VAL A 3 26.51 -15.14 -3.96
CA VAL A 3 26.51 -13.90 -3.16
C VAL A 3 25.43 -12.92 -3.63
N ILE A 4 25.22 -12.80 -4.94
CA ILE A 4 24.20 -11.92 -5.52
C ILE A 4 22.80 -12.43 -5.15
N ILE A 5 22.60 -13.72 -5.21
CA ILE A 5 21.32 -14.36 -4.83
C ILE A 5 21.02 -14.12 -3.35
N GLU A 6 22.01 -14.24 -2.48
CA GLU A 6 21.86 -13.95 -1.06
C GLU A 6 21.53 -12.47 -0.82
N ILE A 7 22.19 -11.54 -1.50
CA ILE A 7 21.90 -10.11 -1.40
C ILE A 7 20.45 -9.81 -1.79
N ILE A 8 19.98 -10.38 -2.89
CA ILE A 8 18.59 -10.22 -3.35
C ILE A 8 17.60 -10.77 -2.30
N LYS A 9 17.92 -11.89 -1.71
CA LYS A 9 17.12 -12.52 -0.65
C LYS A 9 17.01 -11.62 0.59
N TYR A 10 18.13 -11.07 1.04
CA TYR A 10 18.15 -10.16 2.17
C TYR A 10 17.43 -8.84 1.87
N CYS A 11 17.57 -8.31 0.66
CA CYS A 11 16.79 -7.14 0.22
C CYS A 11 15.30 -7.42 0.24
N GLY A 12 14.86 -8.56 -0.25
CA GLY A 12 13.46 -8.96 -0.21
C GLY A 12 12.92 -9.09 1.21
N ALA A 13 13.69 -9.69 2.11
CA ALA A 13 13.34 -9.79 3.54
C ALA A 13 13.25 -8.41 4.19
N PHE A 14 14.16 -7.50 3.86
CA PHE A 14 14.13 -6.12 4.34
C PHE A 14 12.85 -5.39 3.89
N PHE A 15 12.44 -5.53 2.63
CA PHE A 15 11.20 -4.95 2.14
C PHE A 15 9.96 -5.53 2.83
N LEU A 16 9.96 -6.83 3.14
CA LEU A 16 8.88 -7.45 3.92
C LEU A 16 8.76 -6.86 5.31
N LEU A 17 9.88 -6.72 6.02
CA LEU A 17 9.91 -6.15 7.36
C LEU A 17 9.51 -4.67 7.36
N LEU A 18 9.99 -3.92 6.40
CA LEU A 18 9.65 -2.51 6.24
C LEU A 18 8.16 -2.32 5.93
N GLY A 19 7.61 -3.15 5.06
CA GLY A 19 6.18 -3.17 4.76
C GLY A 19 5.33 -3.49 5.97
N GLY A 20 5.71 -4.48 6.77
CA GLY A 20 5.06 -4.82 8.04
C GLY A 20 5.08 -3.66 9.03
N PHE A 21 6.19 -2.94 9.11
CA PHE A 21 6.32 -1.74 9.93
C PHE A 21 5.33 -0.65 9.49
N PHE A 22 5.26 -0.35 8.20
CA PHE A 22 4.30 0.62 7.66
C PHE A 22 2.86 0.21 7.90
N GLU A 23 2.56 -1.07 7.83
CA GLU A 23 1.24 -1.60 8.13
C GLU A 23 0.82 -1.30 9.57
N ILE A 24 1.71 -1.55 10.52
CA ILE A 24 1.47 -1.29 11.95
C ILE A 24 1.29 0.22 12.20
N VAL A 25 2.19 1.04 11.67
CA VAL A 25 2.12 2.51 11.80
C VAL A 25 0.84 3.05 11.18
N GLY A 26 0.48 2.57 9.99
CA GLY A 26 -0.75 2.95 9.31
C GLY A 26 -2.01 2.56 10.08
N ALA A 27 -2.05 1.35 10.64
CA ALA A 27 -3.17 0.88 11.46
C ALA A 27 -3.35 1.77 12.70
N ILE A 28 -2.27 2.12 13.37
CA ILE A 28 -2.30 3.05 14.51
C ILE A 28 -2.78 4.43 14.05
N GLY A 29 -2.30 4.92 12.92
CA GLY A 29 -2.71 6.20 12.36
C GLY A 29 -4.19 6.27 12.06
N ILE A 30 -4.75 5.24 11.41
CA ILE A 30 -6.19 5.17 11.09
C ILE A 30 -7.05 5.18 12.36
N THR A 31 -6.62 4.50 13.42
CA THR A 31 -7.39 4.40 14.67
C THR A 31 -7.25 5.61 15.57
N ARG A 32 -6.14 6.35 15.51
CA ARG A 32 -5.85 7.47 16.44
C ARG A 32 -6.14 8.85 15.87
N MET A 33 -6.15 9.02 14.56
CA MET A 33 -6.38 10.33 13.96
C MET A 33 -7.85 10.71 13.99
N PRO A 34 -8.22 11.92 14.49
CA PRO A 34 -9.61 12.31 14.64
C PRO A 34 -10.26 12.78 13.34
N ASP A 35 -9.47 13.20 12.34
CA ASP A 35 -9.97 13.78 11.11
C ASP A 35 -10.05 12.75 9.98
N PHE A 36 -11.14 12.79 9.19
CA PHE A 36 -11.33 11.89 8.05
C PHE A 36 -10.21 12.03 7.00
N PHE A 37 -9.81 13.25 6.68
CA PHE A 37 -8.76 13.50 5.69
C PHE A 37 -7.40 12.96 6.11
N THR A 38 -7.07 13.09 7.40
CA THR A 38 -5.84 12.54 7.97
C THR A 38 -5.87 11.02 8.00
N ARG A 39 -7.03 10.43 8.31
CA ARG A 39 -7.24 8.98 8.23
C ARG A 39 -7.09 8.44 6.81
N ALA A 40 -7.62 9.17 5.82
CA ALA A 40 -7.47 8.81 4.41
C ALA A 40 -6.00 8.82 3.98
N HIS A 41 -5.22 9.80 4.44
CA HIS A 41 -3.77 9.85 4.22
C HIS A 41 -3.05 8.64 4.85
N ALA A 42 -3.37 8.33 6.10
CA ALA A 42 -2.82 7.17 6.80
C ALA A 42 -3.18 5.86 6.08
N ALA A 43 -4.41 5.72 5.61
CA ALA A 43 -4.84 4.55 4.84
C ALA A 43 -4.07 4.41 3.53
N THR A 44 -3.79 5.50 2.82
CA THR A 44 -2.99 5.50 1.59
C THR A 44 -1.55 5.08 1.86
N VAL A 45 -0.93 5.62 2.90
CA VAL A 45 0.43 5.26 3.32
C VAL A 45 0.51 3.78 3.69
N THR A 46 -0.49 3.28 4.42
CA THR A 46 -0.58 1.87 4.77
C THR A 46 -0.70 0.98 3.53
N ALA A 47 -1.59 1.32 2.61
CA ALA A 47 -1.82 0.52 1.42
C ALA A 47 -0.60 0.53 0.49
N VAL A 48 0.04 1.67 0.28
CA VAL A 48 1.23 1.77 -0.58
C VAL A 48 2.46 1.19 0.12
N GLY A 49 2.77 1.63 1.33
CA GLY A 49 3.92 1.14 2.08
C GLY A 49 3.75 -0.28 2.60
N GLY A 50 2.59 -0.58 3.17
CA GLY A 50 2.31 -1.85 3.81
C GLY A 50 2.00 -3.01 2.84
N ALA A 51 1.44 -2.74 1.67
CA ALA A 51 1.11 -3.77 0.69
C ALA A 51 2.10 -3.87 -0.45
N VAL A 52 2.49 -2.75 -1.05
CA VAL A 52 3.38 -2.73 -2.24
C VAL A 52 4.79 -3.20 -1.87
N LEU A 53 5.35 -2.74 -0.76
CA LEU A 53 6.70 -3.14 -0.33
C LEU A 53 6.82 -4.65 -0.06
N PRO A 54 5.90 -5.29 0.71
CA PRO A 54 5.95 -6.73 0.89
C PRO A 54 5.77 -7.52 -0.41
N LEU A 55 4.92 -7.07 -1.32
CA LEU A 55 4.74 -7.72 -2.62
C LEU A 55 6.02 -7.70 -3.44
N LEU A 56 6.72 -6.56 -3.47
CA LEU A 56 8.03 -6.45 -4.12
C LEU A 56 9.07 -7.34 -3.41
N GLY A 57 9.02 -7.39 -2.09
CA GLY A 57 9.89 -8.27 -1.30
C GLY A 57 9.68 -9.75 -1.64
N ILE A 58 8.44 -10.20 -1.73
CA ILE A 58 8.09 -11.58 -2.12
C ILE A 58 8.56 -11.87 -3.55
N ALA A 59 8.38 -10.91 -4.48
CA ALA A 59 8.85 -11.05 -5.85
C ALA A 59 10.37 -11.24 -5.90
N LEU A 60 11.14 -10.44 -5.16
CA LEU A 60 12.60 -10.55 -5.08
C LEU A 60 13.03 -11.89 -4.48
N ILE A 61 12.41 -12.32 -3.40
CA ILE A 61 12.72 -13.59 -2.75
C ILE A 61 12.40 -14.76 -3.72
N SER A 62 11.26 -14.69 -4.40
CA SER A 62 10.85 -15.71 -5.36
C SER A 62 11.86 -15.86 -6.51
N LEU A 63 12.43 -14.76 -6.99
CA LEU A 63 13.45 -14.75 -8.04
C LEU A 63 14.84 -15.15 -7.54
N SER A 64 15.09 -15.10 -6.23
CA SER A 64 16.40 -15.40 -5.66
C SER A 64 16.72 -16.88 -5.54
N PHE A 65 15.76 -17.75 -5.77
CA PHE A 65 16.01 -19.19 -5.76
C PHE A 65 16.65 -19.65 -7.07
N THR A 66 17.68 -20.47 -6.95
CA THR A 66 18.50 -20.99 -8.06
C THR A 66 17.73 -21.88 -9.05
N GLU A 67 16.68 -22.53 -8.55
CA GLU A 67 15.79 -23.32 -9.40
C GLU A 67 14.62 -22.44 -9.84
N LEU A 68 14.75 -21.82 -11.00
CA LEU A 68 13.67 -21.07 -11.65
C LEU A 68 12.62 -22.05 -12.15
N ASP A 69 11.70 -22.42 -11.26
CA ASP A 69 10.51 -23.14 -11.61
C ASP A 69 9.46 -22.16 -12.18
N LEU A 70 8.69 -22.62 -13.14
CA LEU A 70 7.63 -21.83 -13.80
C LEU A 70 6.67 -21.21 -12.75
N SER A 71 6.39 -21.95 -11.69
CA SER A 71 5.54 -21.50 -10.57
C SER A 71 6.09 -20.26 -9.86
N ARG A 72 7.39 -20.19 -9.69
CA ARG A 72 8.06 -19.06 -9.01
C ARG A 72 8.08 -17.81 -9.88
N LEU A 73 8.33 -18.00 -11.16
CA LEU A 73 8.28 -16.90 -12.13
C LEU A 73 6.85 -16.34 -12.23
N TYR A 74 5.85 -17.21 -12.21
CA TYR A 74 4.44 -16.83 -12.18
C TYR A 74 4.10 -16.05 -10.91
N LEU A 75 4.54 -16.53 -9.75
CA LEU A 75 4.32 -15.84 -8.46
C LEU A 75 4.96 -14.45 -8.45
N ALA A 76 6.21 -14.33 -8.89
CA ALA A 76 6.90 -13.05 -8.98
C ALA A 76 6.17 -12.08 -9.90
N GLY A 77 5.73 -12.54 -11.07
CA GLY A 77 4.95 -11.76 -12.03
C GLY A 77 3.63 -11.28 -11.43
N LEU A 78 2.90 -12.15 -10.75
CA LEU A 78 1.66 -11.81 -10.05
C LEU A 78 1.89 -10.72 -8.98
N CYS A 79 2.92 -10.87 -8.17
CA CYS A 79 3.25 -9.88 -7.13
C CYS A 79 3.57 -8.51 -7.73
N VAL A 80 4.35 -8.46 -8.81
CA VAL A 80 4.69 -7.20 -9.49
C VAL A 80 3.45 -6.55 -10.11
N ILE A 81 2.64 -7.32 -10.82
CA ILE A 81 1.40 -6.80 -11.44
C ILE A 81 0.44 -6.27 -10.36
N THR A 82 0.26 -7.01 -9.27
CA THR A 82 -0.58 -6.60 -8.16
C THR A 82 -0.06 -5.32 -7.51
N ALA A 83 1.24 -5.21 -7.31
CA ALA A 83 1.87 -4.01 -6.76
C ALA A 83 1.63 -2.79 -7.66
N LEU A 84 1.78 -2.94 -8.98
CA LEU A 84 1.51 -1.87 -9.95
C LEU A 84 0.04 -1.45 -9.95
N LEU A 85 -0.88 -2.42 -9.91
CA LEU A 85 -2.31 -2.15 -9.82
C LEU A 85 -2.65 -1.40 -8.53
N LEU A 86 -2.09 -1.79 -7.40
CA LEU A 86 -2.30 -1.09 -6.13
C LEU A 86 -1.79 0.35 -6.18
N LEU A 87 -0.63 0.59 -6.80
CA LEU A 87 -0.09 1.95 -6.96
C LEU A 87 -1.01 2.87 -7.75
N ILE A 88 -1.80 2.34 -8.66
CA ILE A 88 -2.75 3.11 -9.48
C ILE A 88 -4.11 3.21 -8.78
N ILE A 89 -4.63 2.10 -8.27
CA ILE A 89 -5.99 2.00 -7.73
C ILE A 89 -6.11 2.73 -6.39
N VAL A 90 -5.13 2.56 -5.49
CA VAL A 90 -5.20 3.13 -4.13
C VAL A 90 -5.25 4.66 -4.14
N PRO A 91 -4.34 5.39 -4.81
CA PRO A 91 -4.43 6.85 -4.89
C PRO A 91 -5.72 7.32 -5.57
N SER A 92 -6.15 6.66 -6.64
CA SER A 92 -7.39 6.99 -7.36
C SER A 92 -8.62 6.81 -6.47
N GLY A 93 -8.71 5.69 -5.75
CA GLY A 93 -9.79 5.40 -4.81
C GLY A 93 -9.82 6.37 -3.65
N THR A 94 -8.68 6.66 -3.05
CA THR A 94 -8.55 7.61 -1.95
C THR A 94 -8.95 9.01 -2.39
N HIS A 95 -8.50 9.45 -3.57
CA HIS A 95 -8.87 10.76 -4.13
C HIS A 95 -10.38 10.87 -4.35
N ALA A 96 -11.03 9.85 -4.89
CA ALA A 96 -12.47 9.81 -5.10
C ALA A 96 -13.23 9.88 -3.77
N ILE A 97 -12.82 9.14 -2.75
CA ILE A 97 -13.43 9.14 -1.42
C ILE A 97 -13.28 10.50 -0.73
N VAL A 98 -12.09 11.08 -0.76
CA VAL A 98 -11.80 12.40 -0.17
C VAL A 98 -12.62 13.47 -0.86
N ARG A 99 -12.71 13.44 -2.18
CA ARG A 99 -13.53 14.37 -2.96
C ARG A 99 -15.02 14.26 -2.60
N ALA A 100 -15.54 13.05 -2.49
CA ALA A 100 -16.93 12.81 -2.09
C ALA A 100 -17.21 13.32 -0.67
N ALA A 101 -16.29 13.09 0.27
CA ALA A 101 -16.40 13.58 1.64
C ALA A 101 -16.35 15.11 1.70
N TYR A 102 -15.49 15.74 0.92
CA TYR A 102 -15.38 17.20 0.83
C TYR A 102 -16.69 17.83 0.31
N ILE A 103 -17.27 17.29 -0.76
CA ILE A 103 -18.53 17.76 -1.34
C ILE A 103 -19.67 17.59 -0.34
N SER A 104 -19.75 16.47 0.36
CA SER A 104 -20.75 16.19 1.39
C SER A 104 -20.66 17.18 2.55
N LYS A 105 -19.45 17.46 3.05
CA LYS A 105 -19.20 18.43 4.10
C LYS A 105 -19.60 19.85 3.69
N LYS A 106 -19.26 20.25 2.46
CA LYS A 106 -19.62 21.56 1.89
C LYS A 106 -21.14 21.73 1.77
N LYS A 107 -21.83 20.68 1.32
CA LYS A 107 -23.30 20.68 1.21
C LYS A 107 -23.94 20.79 2.60
N GLY A 108 -23.52 20.02 3.57
CA GLY A 108 -24.04 20.08 4.94
C GLY A 108 -23.86 21.45 5.60
N ASN A 109 -22.73 22.10 5.35
CA ASN A 109 -22.46 23.44 5.83
C ASN A 109 -23.36 24.50 5.19
N ARG A 110 -23.62 24.34 3.87
CA ARG A 110 -24.53 25.21 3.12
C ARG A 110 -25.96 25.09 3.66
N ASP A 111 -26.45 23.90 3.87
CA ASP A 111 -27.80 23.63 4.41
C ASP A 111 -27.96 24.24 5.82
N ARG A 112 -26.92 24.21 6.66
CA ARG A 112 -26.94 24.86 7.98
C ARG A 112 -27.08 26.37 7.89
N VAL A 113 -26.35 27.00 6.96
CA VAL A 113 -26.40 28.45 6.76
C VAL A 113 -27.75 28.88 6.19
N GLU A 114 -28.31 28.13 5.24
CA GLU A 114 -29.60 28.42 4.61
C GLU A 114 -30.79 28.10 5.53
N GLY A 115 -30.63 27.11 6.44
CA GLY A 115 -31.64 26.74 7.43
C GLY A 115 -31.70 27.62 8.67
N ALA A 116 -30.74 28.51 8.85
CA ALA A 116 -30.75 29.48 9.93
C ALA A 116 -31.37 30.80 9.50
#